data_1eaa8ecefe7a113676aeb7660f133386
#
_entry.id   1eaa8ecefe7a113676aeb7660f133386
#
_cell.length_a   1.000
_cell.length_b   1.000
_cell.length_c   1.000
_cell.angle_alpha   90.00
_cell.angle_beta   90.00
_cell.angle_gamma   90.00
#
_symmetry.space_group_name_H-M   'P 1'
#
loop_
_entity.id
_entity.type
_entity.pdbx_description
1 polymer ?
#
loop_
_entity_poly.entity_id
_entity_poly.type
_entity_poly.pdbx_seq_one_letter_code
_entity_poly.pdbx_strand_id
1 'polypeptide(L)'
;IEAVDLRTTDLVGNSFGGALALAFTIRHPTRVKKMVLMGAAGVAFPITEGLDRVWGYTPSFETMRELMDLFAYDRSLVSDELAHLRYQASIRPGFQESFEAMFPAPRQRWVDALSSTEADIKKIKQPTLVIHGREDQIIPLQSSLTLANWIDDAQLHVFGRCGHWTQIEHADRFCQLLENFFAEAA
;
A
#
# COMPACT_ATOMS: atom_id res chain seq x y z
N ILE A 1 -3.30 6.44 17.97
CA ILE A 1 -3.71 5.45 18.97
C ILE A 1 -3.89 6.13 20.33
N GLU A 2 -2.91 6.87 20.85
CA GLU A 2 -3.03 7.57 22.14
C GLU A 2 -4.13 8.63 22.14
N ALA A 3 -4.25 9.40 21.06
CA ALA A 3 -5.26 10.45 20.91
C ALA A 3 -6.70 9.93 20.96
N VAL A 4 -6.93 8.63 20.72
CA VAL A 4 -8.24 7.97 20.76
C VAL A 4 -8.32 6.89 21.84
N ASP A 5 -7.39 6.89 22.77
CA ASP A 5 -7.29 5.98 23.93
C ASP A 5 -7.38 4.48 23.58
N LEU A 6 -6.83 4.07 22.45
CA LEU A 6 -6.76 2.67 22.06
C LEU A 6 -5.51 2.02 22.65
N ARG A 7 -5.67 0.94 23.40
CA ARG A 7 -4.56 0.14 23.91
C ARG A 7 -3.93 -0.68 22.79
N THR A 8 -4.75 -1.37 22.03
CA THR A 8 -4.34 -2.22 20.89
C THR A 8 -5.28 -1.99 19.71
N THR A 9 -4.80 -2.25 18.49
CA THR A 9 -5.58 -2.09 17.27
C THR A 9 -5.15 -3.11 16.22
N ASP A 10 -6.00 -3.33 15.23
CA ASP A 10 -5.62 -3.95 13.98
C ASP A 10 -5.19 -2.85 12.99
N LEU A 11 -4.26 -3.17 12.10
CA LEU A 11 -3.75 -2.25 11.09
C LEU A 11 -4.08 -2.75 9.69
N VAL A 12 -4.58 -1.86 8.85
CA VAL A 12 -4.72 -2.10 7.41
C VAL A 12 -3.90 -1.03 6.68
N GLY A 13 -2.87 -1.46 5.97
CA GLY A 13 -1.94 -0.57 5.27
C GLY A 13 -1.89 -0.85 3.78
N ASN A 14 -2.26 0.16 2.95
CA ASN A 14 -2.13 0.10 1.50
C ASN A 14 -0.88 0.86 1.05
N SER A 15 -0.10 0.27 0.14
CA SER A 15 1.01 0.95 -0.51
C SER A 15 2.00 1.57 0.50
N PHE A 16 2.18 2.90 0.49
CA PHE A 16 2.91 3.65 1.51
C PHE A 16 2.43 3.36 2.94
N GLY A 17 1.10 3.25 3.13
CA GLY A 17 0.51 2.89 4.42
C GLY A 17 0.94 1.50 4.92
N GLY A 18 1.28 0.58 4.02
CA GLY A 18 1.86 -0.72 4.36
C GLY A 18 3.24 -0.60 4.99
N ALA A 19 4.11 0.25 4.44
CA ALA A 19 5.42 0.53 5.06
C ALA A 19 5.27 1.15 6.45
N LEU A 20 4.30 2.04 6.63
CA LEU A 20 4.01 2.63 7.95
C LEU A 20 3.47 1.60 8.94
N ALA A 21 2.59 0.70 8.50
CA ALA A 21 2.05 -0.38 9.34
C ALA A 21 3.17 -1.33 9.80
N LEU A 22 4.07 -1.71 8.90
CA LEU A 22 5.26 -2.51 9.22
C LEU A 22 6.16 -1.80 10.25
N ALA A 23 6.56 -0.57 9.96
CA ALA A 23 7.44 0.21 10.83
C ALA A 23 6.81 0.44 12.22
N PHE A 24 5.50 0.68 12.28
CA PHE A 24 4.78 0.82 13.53
C PHE A 24 4.75 -0.49 14.32
N THR A 25 4.44 -1.61 13.66
CA THR A 25 4.39 -2.94 14.30
C THR A 25 5.74 -3.36 14.85
N ILE A 26 6.82 -3.12 14.10
CA ILE A 26 8.20 -3.38 14.55
C ILE A 26 8.55 -2.59 15.81
N ARG A 27 8.16 -1.31 15.85
CA ARG A 27 8.48 -0.42 16.99
C ARG A 27 7.55 -0.60 18.19
N HIS A 28 6.32 -1.02 17.95
CA HIS A 28 5.25 -1.11 18.95
C HIS A 28 4.48 -2.44 18.88
N PRO A 29 5.15 -3.61 18.98
CA PRO A 29 4.54 -4.90 18.72
C PRO A 29 3.35 -5.21 19.64
N THR A 30 3.36 -4.73 20.89
CA THR A 30 2.26 -4.93 21.84
C THR A 30 1.03 -4.08 21.57
N ARG A 31 1.12 -3.15 20.61
CA ARG A 31 0.01 -2.24 20.22
C ARG A 31 -0.77 -2.74 19.01
N VAL A 32 -0.28 -3.77 18.32
CA VAL A 32 -0.90 -4.33 17.11
C VAL A 32 -1.34 -5.77 17.38
N LYS A 33 -2.59 -6.08 17.04
CA LYS A 33 -3.14 -7.44 17.12
C LYS A 33 -2.95 -8.19 15.83
N LYS A 34 -3.46 -7.64 14.73
CA LYS A 34 -3.38 -8.19 13.38
C LYS A 34 -3.00 -7.11 12.38
N MET A 35 -2.44 -7.52 11.27
CA MET A 35 -2.02 -6.59 10.21
C MET A 35 -2.49 -7.08 8.83
N VAL A 36 -2.99 -6.16 8.01
CA VAL A 36 -3.29 -6.39 6.59
C VAL A 36 -2.42 -5.45 5.76
N LEU A 37 -1.68 -6.00 4.82
CA LEU A 37 -0.77 -5.28 3.93
C LEU A 37 -1.24 -5.45 2.49
N MET A 38 -1.56 -4.35 1.80
CA MET A 38 -2.13 -4.34 0.46
C MET A 38 -1.19 -3.63 -0.51
N GLY A 39 -0.66 -4.33 -1.50
CA GLY A 39 0.31 -3.74 -2.44
C GLY A 39 1.36 -2.92 -1.70
N ALA A 40 1.88 -3.46 -0.59
CA ALA A 40 2.61 -2.69 0.40
C ALA A 40 4.06 -2.41 -0.04
N ALA A 41 4.50 -1.17 0.15
CA ALA A 41 5.91 -0.86 0.30
C ALA A 41 6.39 -1.38 1.67
N GLY A 42 7.70 -1.37 1.93
CA GLY A 42 8.26 -1.77 3.23
C GLY A 42 9.41 -2.76 3.13
N VAL A 43 9.70 -3.27 1.92
CA VAL A 43 10.93 -3.96 1.56
C VAL A 43 11.60 -3.24 0.40
N ALA A 44 12.92 -3.35 0.29
CA ALA A 44 13.67 -2.70 -0.80
C ALA A 44 13.40 -3.39 -2.14
N PHE A 45 13.21 -2.57 -3.17
CA PHE A 45 13.10 -3.01 -4.56
C PHE A 45 13.60 -1.88 -5.49
N PRO A 46 14.06 -2.19 -6.69
CA PRO A 46 14.30 -1.15 -7.71
C PRO A 46 13.00 -0.42 -8.02
N ILE A 47 13.01 0.92 -7.91
CA ILE A 47 11.81 1.71 -8.15
C ILE A 47 11.21 1.37 -9.51
N THR A 48 9.92 1.08 -9.53
CA THR A 48 9.20 0.83 -10.78
C THR A 48 8.95 2.15 -11.52
N GLU A 49 8.80 2.06 -12.83
CA GLU A 49 8.38 3.23 -13.64
C GLU A 49 7.03 3.79 -13.14
N GLY A 50 6.10 2.91 -12.80
CA GLY A 50 4.80 3.30 -12.25
C GLY A 50 4.93 4.11 -10.96
N LEU A 51 5.72 3.64 -10.01
CA LEU A 51 5.92 4.35 -8.73
C LEU A 51 6.66 5.68 -8.92
N ASP A 52 7.67 5.72 -9.80
CA ASP A 52 8.39 6.97 -10.10
C ASP A 52 7.47 8.01 -10.73
N ARG A 53 6.58 7.60 -11.65
CA ARG A 53 5.56 8.49 -12.22
C ARG A 53 4.56 8.97 -11.18
N VAL A 54 4.10 8.11 -10.27
CA VAL A 54 3.19 8.49 -9.18
C VAL A 54 3.83 9.53 -8.26
N TRP A 55 5.05 9.29 -7.81
CA TRP A 55 5.76 10.22 -6.93
C TRP A 55 6.24 11.49 -7.64
N GLY A 56 6.36 11.45 -8.96
CA GLY A 56 6.69 12.59 -9.82
C GLY A 56 5.49 13.30 -10.41
N TYR A 57 4.30 13.04 -9.92
CA TYR A 57 3.07 13.62 -10.45
C TYR A 57 3.13 15.15 -10.51
N THR A 58 2.85 15.69 -11.69
CA THR A 58 2.63 17.12 -11.92
C THR A 58 1.16 17.34 -12.26
N PRO A 59 0.45 18.26 -11.57
CA PRO A 59 -0.99 18.38 -11.69
C PRO A 59 -1.47 18.78 -13.09
N SER A 60 -2.15 17.86 -13.76
CA SER A 60 -3.05 18.10 -14.87
C SER A 60 -4.12 17.02 -14.89
N PHE A 61 -5.22 17.25 -15.58
CA PHE A 61 -6.26 16.24 -15.74
C PHE A 61 -5.72 15.01 -16.49
N GLU A 62 -4.95 15.24 -17.55
CA GLU A 62 -4.35 14.22 -18.39
C GLU A 62 -3.39 13.33 -17.60
N THR A 63 -2.46 13.93 -16.85
CA THR A 63 -1.52 13.17 -16.00
C THR A 63 -2.24 12.41 -14.90
N MET A 64 -3.28 12.98 -14.30
CA MET A 64 -4.09 12.27 -13.30
C MET A 64 -4.78 11.05 -13.93
N ARG A 65 -5.35 11.21 -15.12
CA ARG A 65 -5.99 10.11 -15.85
C ARG A 65 -5.01 8.98 -16.18
N GLU A 66 -3.82 9.32 -16.67
CA GLU A 66 -2.75 8.35 -16.94
C GLU A 66 -2.29 7.62 -15.69
N LEU A 67 -2.14 8.33 -14.55
CA LEU A 67 -1.76 7.70 -13.30
C LEU A 67 -2.82 6.70 -12.82
N MET A 68 -4.09 7.04 -12.97
CA MET A 68 -5.16 6.13 -12.59
C MET A 68 -5.19 4.86 -13.43
N ASP A 69 -4.82 4.94 -14.71
CA ASP A 69 -4.65 3.77 -15.58
C ASP A 69 -3.48 2.86 -15.17
N LEU A 70 -2.50 3.39 -14.42
CA LEU A 70 -1.43 2.57 -13.83
C LEU A 70 -1.90 1.83 -12.57
N PHE A 71 -2.85 2.39 -11.83
CA PHE A 71 -3.35 1.78 -10.59
C PHE A 71 -4.30 0.63 -10.84
N ALA A 72 -5.12 0.68 -11.91
CA ALA A 72 -6.14 -0.32 -12.19
C ALA A 72 -5.75 -1.21 -13.37
N TYR A 73 -5.94 -2.52 -13.23
CA TYR A 73 -5.92 -3.45 -14.35
C TYR A 73 -7.17 -3.29 -15.22
N ASP A 74 -8.34 -3.22 -14.57
CA ASP A 74 -9.60 -2.95 -15.25
C ASP A 74 -9.81 -1.44 -15.40
N ARG A 75 -9.42 -0.92 -16.56
CA ARG A 75 -9.53 0.50 -16.87
C ARG A 75 -10.97 1.01 -16.98
N SER A 76 -11.97 0.11 -17.07
CA SER A 76 -13.37 0.52 -17.05
C SER A 76 -13.81 1.12 -15.73
N LEU A 77 -13.08 0.83 -14.65
CA LEU A 77 -13.28 1.42 -13.31
C LEU A 77 -12.72 2.85 -13.21
N VAL A 78 -11.96 3.29 -14.20
CA VAL A 78 -11.33 4.60 -14.22
C VAL A 78 -12.15 5.55 -15.09
N SER A 79 -13.16 6.16 -14.50
CA SER A 79 -13.99 7.17 -15.20
C SER A 79 -13.30 8.55 -15.23
N ASP A 80 -13.67 9.36 -16.20
CA ASP A 80 -13.21 10.76 -16.27
C ASP A 80 -13.73 11.58 -15.08
N GLU A 81 -14.91 11.24 -14.54
CA GLU A 81 -15.43 11.85 -13.33
C GLU A 81 -14.53 11.58 -12.11
N LEU A 82 -14.10 10.33 -11.93
CA LEU A 82 -13.18 9.96 -10.86
C LEU A 82 -11.81 10.65 -11.04
N ALA A 83 -11.30 10.70 -12.28
CA ALA A 83 -10.06 11.40 -12.60
C ALA A 83 -10.16 12.90 -12.29
N HIS A 84 -11.30 13.53 -12.65
CA HIS A 84 -11.54 14.93 -12.37
C HIS A 84 -11.62 15.20 -10.85
N LEU A 85 -12.32 14.36 -10.10
CA LEU A 85 -12.41 14.47 -8.64
C LEU A 85 -11.02 14.41 -7.98
N ARG A 86 -10.17 13.47 -8.41
CA ARG A 86 -8.80 13.33 -7.90
C ARG A 86 -7.90 14.50 -8.30
N TYR A 87 -8.01 14.93 -9.53
CA TYR A 87 -7.30 16.13 -10.00
C TYR A 87 -7.68 17.36 -9.18
N GLN A 88 -8.97 17.62 -8.98
CA GLN A 88 -9.44 18.74 -8.15
C GLN A 88 -8.94 18.64 -6.70
N ALA A 89 -8.83 17.43 -6.16
CA ALA A 89 -8.24 17.25 -4.82
C ALA A 89 -6.74 17.59 -4.82
N SER A 90 -5.99 17.21 -5.85
CA SER A 90 -4.54 17.42 -5.94
C SER A 90 -4.12 18.89 -6.06
N ILE A 91 -4.97 19.73 -6.66
CA ILE A 91 -4.70 21.17 -6.86
C ILE A 91 -5.17 22.06 -5.70
N ARG A 92 -5.67 21.48 -4.62
CA ARG A 92 -6.00 22.28 -3.42
C ARG A 92 -4.76 22.95 -2.87
N PRO A 93 -4.87 24.19 -2.35
CA PRO A 93 -3.74 24.92 -1.80
C PRO A 93 -2.91 24.07 -0.80
N GLY A 94 -1.62 23.97 -1.01
CA GLY A 94 -0.68 23.24 -0.16
C GLY A 94 -0.60 21.73 -0.38
N PHE A 95 -1.50 21.13 -1.18
CA PHE A 95 -1.50 19.67 -1.39
C PHE A 95 -0.34 19.23 -2.28
N GLN A 96 -0.16 19.89 -3.43
CA GLN A 96 0.91 19.54 -4.36
C GLN A 96 2.28 19.80 -3.75
N GLU A 97 2.47 20.94 -3.13
CA GLU A 97 3.73 21.31 -2.47
C GLU A 97 4.09 20.29 -1.36
N SER A 98 3.11 19.87 -0.58
CA SER A 98 3.29 18.84 0.46
C SER A 98 3.66 17.49 -0.14
N PHE A 99 3.00 17.10 -1.24
CA PHE A 99 3.26 15.83 -1.92
C PHE A 99 4.66 15.80 -2.56
N GLU A 100 5.04 16.84 -3.27
CA GLU A 100 6.38 16.95 -3.89
C GLU A 100 7.50 16.95 -2.84
N ALA A 101 7.27 17.57 -1.68
CA ALA A 101 8.21 17.59 -0.58
C ALA A 101 8.46 16.22 0.06
N MET A 102 7.50 15.28 -0.07
CA MET A 102 7.65 13.92 0.47
C MET A 102 8.64 13.06 -0.34
N PHE A 103 8.64 13.19 -1.68
CA PHE A 103 9.38 12.30 -2.57
C PHE A 103 10.17 13.03 -3.65
N PRO A 104 11.05 14.02 -3.30
CA PRO A 104 11.88 14.69 -4.30
C PRO A 104 12.88 13.71 -4.95
N ALA A 105 13.19 13.95 -6.24
CA ALA A 105 14.15 13.14 -6.98
C ALA A 105 15.58 13.23 -6.35
N PRO A 106 16.40 12.16 -6.50
CA PRO A 106 16.12 10.85 -7.10
C PRO A 106 15.29 9.99 -6.15
N ARG A 107 14.21 9.36 -6.67
CA ARG A 107 13.17 8.77 -5.83
C ARG A 107 13.47 7.37 -5.30
N GLN A 108 14.45 6.65 -5.87
CA GLN A 108 14.90 5.35 -5.34
C GLN A 108 15.20 5.40 -3.84
N ARG A 109 15.86 6.46 -3.39
CA ARG A 109 16.22 6.64 -1.96
C ARG A 109 15.03 6.58 -1.00
N TRP A 110 13.83 6.90 -1.50
CA TRP A 110 12.62 6.87 -0.67
C TRP A 110 12.02 5.47 -0.56
N VAL A 111 12.18 4.63 -1.59
CA VAL A 111 11.90 3.20 -1.49
C VAL A 111 12.80 2.59 -0.41
N ASP A 112 14.08 2.92 -0.45
CA ASP A 112 15.07 2.41 0.52
C ASP A 112 14.76 2.92 1.95
N ALA A 113 14.43 4.20 2.11
CA ALA A 113 14.08 4.80 3.39
C ALA A 113 12.78 4.27 4.01
N LEU A 114 11.83 3.82 3.19
CA LEU A 114 10.58 3.19 3.63
C LEU A 114 10.74 1.71 3.94
N SER A 115 11.88 1.11 3.62
CA SER A 115 12.12 -0.31 3.80
C SER A 115 12.58 -0.62 5.21
N SER A 116 12.02 -1.70 5.76
CA SER A 116 12.50 -2.31 7.00
C SER A 116 13.47 -3.45 6.67
N THR A 117 14.42 -3.73 7.57
CA THR A 117 15.37 -4.83 7.37
C THR A 117 14.68 -6.19 7.50
N GLU A 118 15.21 -7.21 6.84
CA GLU A 118 14.77 -8.60 7.00
C GLU A 118 14.74 -9.01 8.49
N ALA A 119 15.82 -8.65 9.21
CA ALA A 119 15.96 -8.99 10.62
C ALA A 119 14.86 -8.35 11.50
N ASP A 120 14.38 -7.16 11.14
CA ASP A 120 13.30 -6.50 11.88
C ASP A 120 11.93 -7.04 11.48
N ILE A 121 11.69 -7.31 10.19
CA ILE A 121 10.44 -7.90 9.72
C ILE A 121 10.24 -9.30 10.31
N LYS A 122 11.28 -10.12 10.41
CA LYS A 122 11.23 -11.45 11.05
C LYS A 122 10.88 -11.44 12.55
N LYS A 123 10.95 -10.28 13.21
CA LYS A 123 10.49 -10.12 14.60
C LYS A 123 8.98 -9.99 14.73
N ILE A 124 8.28 -9.70 13.64
CA ILE A 124 6.82 -9.55 13.64
C ILE A 124 6.18 -10.91 13.93
N LYS A 125 5.35 -10.95 14.99
CA LYS A 125 4.62 -12.14 15.43
C LYS A 125 3.10 -12.00 15.27
N GLN A 126 2.65 -10.84 14.83
CA GLN A 126 1.24 -10.56 14.58
C GLN A 126 0.76 -11.33 13.35
N PRO A 127 -0.38 -12.05 13.44
CA PRO A 127 -1.01 -12.59 12.25
C PRO A 127 -1.13 -11.53 11.16
N THR A 128 -0.64 -11.83 9.98
CA THR A 128 -0.53 -10.85 8.89
C THR A 128 -1.14 -11.41 7.62
N LEU A 129 -2.09 -10.67 7.04
CA LEU A 129 -2.62 -10.95 5.71
C LEU A 129 -1.96 -10.02 4.69
N VAL A 130 -1.23 -10.59 3.75
CA VAL A 130 -0.62 -9.87 2.63
C VAL A 130 -1.50 -10.04 1.40
N ILE A 131 -1.93 -8.95 0.78
CA ILE A 131 -2.78 -8.93 -0.41
C ILE A 131 -2.06 -8.21 -1.54
N HIS A 132 -2.12 -8.75 -2.76
CA HIS A 132 -1.49 -8.13 -3.92
C HIS A 132 -2.29 -8.34 -5.21
N GLY A 133 -2.30 -7.37 -6.10
CA GLY A 133 -2.75 -7.53 -7.48
C GLY A 133 -1.60 -8.02 -8.35
N ARG A 134 -1.80 -9.13 -9.07
CA ARG A 134 -0.72 -9.73 -9.87
C ARG A 134 -0.16 -8.78 -10.94
N GLU A 135 -0.98 -7.90 -11.44
CA GLU A 135 -0.67 -6.92 -12.50
C GLU A 135 -0.35 -5.53 -11.94
N ASP A 136 -0.01 -5.43 -10.65
CA ASP A 136 0.40 -4.17 -10.00
C ASP A 136 1.65 -3.59 -10.67
N GLN A 137 1.52 -2.38 -11.23
CA GLN A 137 2.61 -1.65 -11.90
C GLN A 137 3.32 -0.66 -10.96
N ILE A 138 2.82 -0.49 -9.74
CA ILE A 138 3.34 0.45 -8.74
C ILE A 138 4.31 -0.25 -7.79
N ILE A 139 3.84 -1.28 -7.10
CA ILE A 139 4.65 -2.10 -6.20
C ILE A 139 4.80 -3.49 -6.81
N PRO A 140 6.03 -4.00 -6.99
CA PRO A 140 6.22 -5.32 -7.59
C PRO A 140 5.68 -6.42 -6.66
N LEU A 141 5.02 -7.44 -7.24
CA LEU A 141 4.52 -8.61 -6.51
C LEU A 141 5.60 -9.26 -5.64
N GLN A 142 6.87 -9.19 -6.07
CA GLN A 142 8.01 -9.70 -5.31
C GLN A 142 8.09 -9.12 -3.90
N SER A 143 7.66 -7.87 -3.69
CA SER A 143 7.63 -7.27 -2.34
C SER A 143 6.69 -8.03 -1.41
N SER A 144 5.50 -8.41 -1.87
CA SER A 144 4.55 -9.20 -1.07
C SER A 144 5.01 -10.64 -0.87
N LEU A 145 5.65 -11.26 -1.85
CA LEU A 145 6.27 -12.58 -1.68
C LEU A 145 7.38 -12.53 -0.63
N THR A 146 8.19 -11.49 -0.62
CA THR A 146 9.24 -11.28 0.38
C THR A 146 8.64 -11.10 1.78
N LEU A 147 7.63 -10.26 1.93
CA LEU A 147 6.95 -10.05 3.21
C LEU A 147 6.34 -11.35 3.74
N ALA A 148 5.65 -12.11 2.89
CA ALA A 148 5.06 -13.39 3.27
C ALA A 148 6.11 -14.44 3.68
N ASN A 149 7.32 -14.38 3.11
CA ASN A 149 8.40 -15.27 3.50
C ASN A 149 9.12 -14.85 4.80
N TRP A 150 9.12 -13.55 5.11
CA TRP A 150 9.85 -13.04 6.28
C TRP A 150 8.99 -12.95 7.53
N ILE A 151 7.67 -12.75 7.41
CA ILE A 151 6.73 -12.75 8.52
C ILE A 151 6.28 -14.18 8.80
N ASP A 152 6.52 -14.65 10.01
CA ASP A 152 6.32 -16.04 10.43
C ASP A 152 4.85 -16.50 10.28
N ASP A 153 3.91 -15.68 10.76
CA ASP A 153 2.47 -15.91 10.67
C ASP A 153 1.83 -15.04 9.57
N ALA A 154 2.25 -15.29 8.33
CA ALA A 154 1.73 -14.57 7.17
C ALA A 154 0.90 -15.46 6.24
N GLN A 155 -0.26 -14.94 5.84
CA GLN A 155 -1.08 -15.46 4.73
C GLN A 155 -0.88 -14.55 3.53
N LEU A 156 -0.75 -15.11 2.33
CA LEU A 156 -0.65 -14.34 1.09
C LEU A 156 -1.81 -14.65 0.16
N HIS A 157 -2.51 -13.60 -0.28
CA HIS A 157 -3.51 -13.69 -1.33
C HIS A 157 -3.15 -12.81 -2.53
N VAL A 158 -3.10 -13.42 -3.71
CA VAL A 158 -2.81 -12.72 -4.97
C VAL A 158 -4.03 -12.76 -5.87
N PHE A 159 -4.59 -11.58 -6.17
CA PHE A 159 -5.65 -11.45 -7.16
C PHE A 159 -5.07 -11.40 -8.57
N GLY A 160 -5.49 -12.32 -9.44
CA GLY A 160 -5.21 -12.20 -10.88
C GLY A 160 -6.16 -11.22 -11.55
N ARG A 161 -5.71 -10.58 -12.64
CA ARG A 161 -6.44 -9.51 -13.34
C ARG A 161 -6.77 -8.35 -12.40
N CYS A 162 -5.76 -7.91 -11.66
CA CYS A 162 -5.87 -6.90 -10.63
C CYS A 162 -4.58 -6.08 -10.57
N GLY A 163 -4.70 -4.79 -10.56
CA GLY A 163 -3.61 -3.83 -10.37
C GLY A 163 -3.36 -3.50 -8.90
N HIS A 164 -3.01 -2.25 -8.67
CA HIS A 164 -2.68 -1.75 -7.33
C HIS A 164 -3.92 -1.55 -6.43
N TRP A 165 -5.11 -1.45 -7.01
CA TRP A 165 -6.37 -1.16 -6.30
C TRP A 165 -7.18 -2.43 -5.99
N THR A 166 -6.58 -3.39 -5.30
CA THR A 166 -7.22 -4.68 -4.96
C THR A 166 -8.59 -4.53 -4.30
N GLN A 167 -8.75 -3.52 -3.43
CA GLN A 167 -9.98 -3.22 -2.70
C GLN A 167 -11.08 -2.58 -3.59
N ILE A 168 -10.74 -2.12 -4.78
CA ILE A 168 -11.68 -1.55 -5.75
C ILE A 168 -12.00 -2.59 -6.83
N GLU A 169 -10.96 -3.20 -7.41
CA GLU A 169 -11.10 -4.13 -8.52
C GLU A 169 -11.74 -5.47 -8.11
N HIS A 170 -11.60 -5.86 -6.85
CA HIS A 170 -12.17 -7.10 -6.30
C HIS A 170 -12.89 -6.87 -4.97
N ALA A 171 -13.68 -5.80 -4.87
CA ALA A 171 -14.27 -5.30 -3.62
C ALA A 171 -14.93 -6.37 -2.76
N ASP A 172 -15.86 -7.16 -3.32
CA ASP A 172 -16.60 -8.17 -2.56
C ASP A 172 -15.67 -9.28 -2.03
N ARG A 173 -14.78 -9.78 -2.89
CA ARG A 173 -13.81 -10.81 -2.50
C ARG A 173 -12.78 -10.30 -1.50
N PHE A 174 -12.39 -9.04 -1.67
CA PHE A 174 -11.49 -8.36 -0.74
C PHE A 174 -12.14 -8.24 0.65
N CYS A 175 -13.38 -7.75 0.73
CA CYS A 175 -14.12 -7.65 2.00
C CYS A 175 -14.28 -9.01 2.66
N GLN A 176 -14.69 -10.04 1.91
CA GLN A 176 -14.83 -11.40 2.44
C GLN A 176 -13.50 -11.95 2.99
N LEU A 177 -12.38 -11.67 2.32
CA LEU A 177 -11.06 -12.10 2.77
C LEU A 177 -10.66 -11.42 4.08
N LEU A 178 -10.94 -10.12 4.23
CA LEU A 178 -10.71 -9.38 5.46
C LEU A 178 -11.61 -9.87 6.61
N GLU A 179 -12.88 -10.05 6.35
CA GLU A 179 -13.85 -10.57 7.35
C GLU A 179 -13.40 -11.92 7.90
N ASN A 180 -13.01 -12.85 7.01
CA ASN A 180 -12.51 -14.15 7.42
C ASN A 180 -11.23 -14.02 8.27
N PHE A 181 -10.26 -13.25 7.80
CA PHE A 181 -9.00 -13.05 8.52
C PHE A 181 -9.18 -12.42 9.90
N PHE A 182 -10.03 -11.41 10.03
CA PHE A 182 -10.28 -10.77 11.32
C PHE A 182 -11.13 -11.64 12.27
N ALA A 183 -11.94 -12.58 11.75
CA ALA A 183 -12.72 -13.52 12.53
C ALA A 183 -11.88 -14.71 13.08
N GLU A 184 -10.73 -15.02 12.47
CA GLU A 184 -9.84 -16.07 12.98
C GLU A 184 -9.39 -15.75 14.42
N ALA A 185 -9.30 -16.78 15.26
CA ALA A 185 -8.71 -16.62 16.60
C ALA A 185 -7.21 -16.28 16.46
N ALA A 186 -6.74 -15.32 17.25
CA ALA A 186 -5.32 -14.97 17.29
C ALA A 186 -4.54 -15.96 18.16
#